data_f092fe794f194047d03b7782c0ee35b0
#
_entry.id   f092fe794f194047d03b7782c0ee35b0
#
_cell.length_a   1.000
_cell.length_b   1.000
_cell.length_c   1.000
_cell.angle_alpha   90.00
_cell.angle_beta   90.00
_cell.angle_gamma   90.00
#
_symmetry.space_group_name_H-M   'P 1'
#
loop_
_entity.id
_entity.type
_entity.pdbx_description
1 polymer ?
#
loop_
_entity_poly.entity_id
_entity_poly.type
_entity_poly.pdbx_seq_one_letter_code
_entity_poly.pdbx_strand_id
1 'polypeptide(L)'
;MIRRATFSDIPRMVELLCEAHAASKFAARVGVSRKAAHTLLQQAVTRNGGTNDGGTIVLVAEHAGVLEGLFVGVLNRVYFIGDKLEANDMYLFVTPSAGRADASKMIDGYLEWADANPKVDRQDVKLSYTDALPGAARVGRLYAKKGFRRAGEIFERAAQ
;
A
#
# COMPACT_ATOMS: atom_id res chain seq x y z
N MET A 1 -10.39 7.57 -11.53
CA MET A 1 -10.06 6.29 -12.23
C MET A 1 -8.93 5.60 -11.49
N ILE A 2 -8.98 4.27 -11.30
CA ILE A 2 -7.85 3.50 -10.74
C ILE A 2 -7.12 2.84 -11.92
N ARG A 3 -5.80 2.94 -11.94
CA ARG A 3 -4.94 2.32 -12.95
C ARG A 3 -3.58 1.93 -12.35
N ARG A 4 -2.84 1.10 -13.07
CA ARG A 4 -1.43 0.82 -12.73
C ARG A 4 -0.58 2.06 -12.91
N ALA A 5 0.35 2.26 -11.99
CA ALA A 5 1.34 3.34 -12.08
C ALA A 5 2.38 3.06 -13.16
N THR A 6 2.91 4.13 -13.71
CA THR A 6 4.02 4.15 -14.67
C THR A 6 5.19 4.97 -14.11
N PHE A 7 6.33 4.96 -14.77
CA PHE A 7 7.50 5.75 -14.36
C PHE A 7 7.22 7.27 -14.34
N SER A 8 6.35 7.76 -15.22
CA SER A 8 5.98 9.18 -15.27
C SER A 8 5.16 9.63 -14.04
N ASP A 9 4.57 8.70 -13.29
CA ASP A 9 3.80 9.00 -12.09
C ASP A 9 4.69 9.19 -10.85
N ILE A 10 5.95 8.71 -10.88
CA ILE A 10 6.84 8.68 -9.71
C ILE A 10 6.99 10.05 -9.03
N PRO A 11 7.21 11.17 -9.76
CA PRO A 11 7.34 12.46 -9.09
C PRO A 11 6.11 12.79 -8.23
N ARG A 12 4.90 12.59 -8.75
CA ARG A 12 3.68 12.86 -7.99
C ARG A 12 3.45 11.83 -6.87
N MET A 13 3.80 10.56 -7.07
CA MET A 13 3.74 9.54 -6.02
C MET A 13 4.68 9.88 -4.84
N VAL A 14 5.86 10.44 -5.10
CA VAL A 14 6.76 10.93 -4.03
C VAL A 14 6.08 12.04 -3.22
N GLU A 15 5.38 12.98 -3.87
CA GLU A 15 4.62 14.02 -3.17
C GLU A 15 3.50 13.40 -2.29
N LEU A 16 2.77 12.42 -2.80
CA LEU A 16 1.73 11.71 -2.04
C LEU A 16 2.31 11.03 -0.79
N LEU A 17 3.50 10.43 -0.88
CA LEU A 17 4.19 9.86 0.29
C LEU A 17 4.61 10.95 1.29
N CYS A 18 5.06 12.12 0.80
CA CYS A 18 5.36 13.26 1.66
C CYS A 18 4.10 13.81 2.35
N GLU A 19 2.98 13.89 1.65
CA GLU A 19 1.68 14.29 2.21
C GLU A 19 1.21 13.30 3.29
N ALA A 20 1.32 11.99 3.01
CA ALA A 20 1.01 10.94 3.99
C ALA A 20 1.91 11.04 5.23
N HIS A 21 3.22 11.26 5.02
CA HIS A 21 4.16 11.44 6.12
C HIS A 21 3.81 12.67 6.98
N ALA A 22 3.50 13.80 6.34
CA ALA A 22 3.12 15.03 7.04
C ALA A 22 1.86 14.86 7.91
N ALA A 23 0.93 14.00 7.49
CA ALA A 23 -0.28 13.65 8.25
C ALA A 23 -0.04 12.57 9.33
N SER A 24 1.14 11.95 9.37
CA SER A 24 1.44 10.84 10.26
C SER A 24 1.95 11.30 11.64
N LYS A 25 1.84 10.40 12.63
CA LYS A 25 2.45 10.60 13.96
C LYS A 25 3.98 10.73 13.93
N PHE A 26 4.61 10.35 12.82
CA PHE A 26 6.07 10.42 12.66
C PHE A 26 6.57 11.80 12.28
N ALA A 27 5.73 12.67 11.70
CA ALA A 27 6.13 13.96 11.14
C ALA A 27 6.92 14.85 12.11
N ALA A 28 6.58 14.81 13.42
CA ALA A 28 7.23 15.62 14.44
C ALA A 28 8.65 15.15 14.84
N ARG A 29 9.03 13.93 14.50
CA ARG A 29 10.29 13.33 14.99
C ARG A 29 11.16 12.65 13.94
N VAL A 30 10.61 12.38 12.77
CA VAL A 30 11.30 11.69 11.68
C VAL A 30 11.11 12.50 10.39
N GLY A 31 12.21 12.88 9.75
CA GLY A 31 12.17 13.53 8.45
C GLY A 31 11.87 12.52 7.32
N VAL A 32 11.40 13.00 6.18
CA VAL A 32 11.19 12.18 4.99
C VAL A 32 12.36 12.33 4.02
N SER A 33 12.90 11.22 3.55
CA SER A 33 13.90 11.21 2.48
C SER A 33 13.21 11.06 1.12
N ARG A 34 13.10 12.15 0.38
CA ARG A 34 12.54 12.15 -0.99
C ARG A 34 13.33 11.22 -1.92
N LYS A 35 14.66 11.14 -1.75
CA LYS A 35 15.52 10.24 -2.51
C LYS A 35 15.17 8.77 -2.23
N ALA A 36 14.99 8.42 -0.96
CA ALA A 36 14.60 7.05 -0.59
C ALA A 36 13.20 6.71 -1.11
N ALA A 37 12.24 7.64 -1.01
CA ALA A 37 10.89 7.47 -1.55
C ALA A 37 10.93 7.25 -3.08
N HIS A 38 11.70 8.06 -3.81
CA HIS A 38 11.88 7.91 -5.26
C HIS A 38 12.47 6.55 -5.63
N THR A 39 13.56 6.13 -4.95
CA THR A 39 14.21 4.83 -5.21
C THR A 39 13.25 3.66 -4.95
N LEU A 40 12.51 3.69 -3.85
CA LEU A 40 11.51 2.68 -3.50
C LEU A 40 10.43 2.58 -4.58
N LEU A 41 9.85 3.72 -4.99
CA LEU A 41 8.80 3.77 -6.00
C LEU A 41 9.30 3.32 -7.37
N GLN A 42 10.53 3.69 -7.74
CA GLN A 42 11.17 3.24 -8.98
C GLN A 42 11.31 1.71 -8.99
N GLN A 43 11.78 1.10 -7.91
CA GLN A 43 11.88 -0.36 -7.78
C GLN A 43 10.50 -1.02 -7.83
N ALA A 44 9.51 -0.45 -7.15
CA ALA A 44 8.15 -0.97 -7.16
C ALA A 44 7.53 -0.91 -8.56
N VAL A 45 7.66 0.22 -9.28
CA VAL A 45 7.13 0.36 -10.65
C VAL A 45 7.86 -0.56 -11.63
N THR A 46 9.17 -0.77 -11.46
CA THR A 46 9.94 -1.72 -12.29
C THR A 46 9.38 -3.15 -12.21
N ARG A 47 8.84 -3.54 -11.05
CA ARG A 47 8.30 -4.88 -10.79
C ARG A 47 6.77 -4.94 -10.83
N ASN A 48 6.12 -3.87 -11.31
CA ASN A 48 4.67 -3.72 -11.27
C ASN A 48 3.95 -4.76 -12.14
N GLY A 49 3.09 -5.56 -11.51
CA GLY A 49 2.42 -6.72 -12.10
C GLY A 49 3.24 -8.01 -12.05
N GLY A 50 4.39 -8.00 -11.37
CA GLY A 50 5.21 -9.20 -11.17
C GLY A 50 4.49 -10.27 -10.36
N THR A 51 4.79 -11.54 -10.65
CA THR A 51 4.12 -12.72 -10.06
C THR A 51 5.06 -13.59 -9.24
N ASN A 52 6.32 -13.19 -9.10
CA ASN A 52 7.34 -13.91 -8.31
C ASN A 52 7.65 -13.14 -7.02
N ASP A 53 8.46 -13.74 -6.18
CA ASP A 53 9.03 -13.11 -4.99
C ASP A 53 9.64 -11.74 -5.33
N GLY A 54 9.25 -10.70 -4.58
CA GLY A 54 9.59 -9.31 -4.85
C GLY A 54 8.76 -8.65 -5.96
N GLY A 55 7.81 -9.36 -6.59
CA GLY A 55 6.82 -8.75 -7.50
C GLY A 55 5.93 -7.76 -6.76
N THR A 56 5.48 -6.73 -7.46
CA THR A 56 4.68 -5.65 -6.87
C THR A 56 3.39 -5.41 -7.64
N ILE A 57 2.45 -4.75 -6.99
CA ILE A 57 1.34 -4.04 -7.62
C ILE A 57 1.39 -2.59 -7.17
N VAL A 58 1.44 -1.67 -8.12
CA VAL A 58 1.41 -0.23 -7.86
C VAL A 58 0.21 0.37 -8.56
N LEU A 59 -0.74 0.85 -7.78
CA LEU A 59 -1.98 1.46 -8.28
C LEU A 59 -2.03 2.94 -7.91
N VAL A 60 -2.58 3.73 -8.80
CA VAL A 60 -2.84 5.15 -8.55
C VAL A 60 -4.29 5.49 -8.80
N ALA A 61 -4.82 6.41 -8.00
CA ALA A 61 -6.12 7.02 -8.21
C ALA A 61 -5.92 8.35 -8.94
N GLU A 62 -6.50 8.47 -10.13
CA GLU A 62 -6.40 9.66 -10.97
C GLU A 62 -7.78 10.28 -11.22
N HIS A 63 -7.88 11.60 -11.01
CA HIS A 63 -9.05 12.42 -11.27
C HIS A 63 -8.65 13.67 -12.06
N ALA A 64 -9.26 13.85 -13.22
CA ALA A 64 -8.97 14.98 -14.11
C ALA A 64 -7.47 15.19 -14.38
N GLY A 65 -6.70 14.10 -14.54
CA GLY A 65 -5.25 14.15 -14.79
C GLY A 65 -4.38 14.37 -13.54
N VAL A 66 -4.98 14.44 -12.35
CA VAL A 66 -4.25 14.60 -11.07
C VAL A 66 -4.27 13.31 -10.29
N LEU A 67 -3.11 12.86 -9.81
CA LEU A 67 -3.03 11.72 -8.91
C LEU A 67 -3.37 12.13 -7.47
N GLU A 68 -4.36 11.48 -6.89
CA GLU A 68 -4.87 11.74 -5.56
C GLU A 68 -4.81 10.52 -4.63
N GLY A 69 -4.29 9.41 -5.11
CA GLY A 69 -4.12 8.20 -4.29
C GLY A 69 -3.04 7.28 -4.82
N LEU A 70 -2.47 6.51 -3.90
CA LEU A 70 -1.41 5.54 -4.13
C LEU A 70 -1.66 4.29 -3.30
N PHE A 71 -1.51 3.13 -3.94
CA PHE A 71 -1.40 1.82 -3.29
C PHE A 71 -0.14 1.11 -3.79
N VAL A 72 0.60 0.52 -2.87
CA VAL A 72 1.74 -0.36 -3.19
C VAL A 72 1.58 -1.67 -2.43
N GLY A 73 1.53 -2.77 -3.17
CA GLY A 73 1.58 -4.12 -2.62
C GLY A 73 2.83 -4.87 -3.10
N VAL A 74 3.27 -5.86 -2.34
CA VAL A 74 4.47 -6.65 -2.61
C VAL A 74 4.25 -8.12 -2.31
N LEU A 75 4.85 -8.98 -3.11
CA LEU A 75 4.93 -10.43 -2.88
C LEU A 75 6.22 -10.79 -2.15
N ASN A 76 6.10 -11.58 -1.11
CA ASN A 76 7.22 -12.16 -0.40
C ASN A 76 6.96 -13.65 -0.21
N ARG A 77 8.00 -14.43 0.05
CA ARG A 77 7.81 -15.80 0.53
C ARG A 77 7.14 -15.79 1.89
N VAL A 78 6.16 -16.65 2.12
CA VAL A 78 5.57 -16.84 3.45
C VAL A 78 6.69 -17.10 4.47
N TYR A 79 6.73 -16.31 5.54
CA TYR A 79 7.82 -16.33 6.51
C TYR A 79 9.24 -16.19 5.90
N PHE A 80 9.36 -15.58 4.71
CA PHE A 80 10.60 -15.39 3.96
C PHE A 80 11.29 -16.69 3.48
N ILE A 81 10.82 -17.87 3.88
CA ILE A 81 11.40 -19.19 3.57
C ILE A 81 10.41 -20.18 2.97
N GLY A 82 9.14 -19.85 2.90
CA GLY A 82 8.09 -20.72 2.39
C GLY A 82 8.21 -21.00 0.89
N ASP A 83 7.57 -22.06 0.44
CA ASP A 83 7.46 -22.44 -0.96
C ASP A 83 6.30 -21.74 -1.68
N LYS A 84 5.44 -21.03 -0.92
CA LYS A 84 4.38 -20.15 -1.42
C LYS A 84 4.67 -18.69 -1.12
N LEU A 85 3.95 -17.83 -1.82
CA LEU A 85 4.03 -16.39 -1.64
C LEU A 85 2.88 -15.90 -0.75
N GLU A 86 3.15 -14.84 -0.01
CA GLU A 86 2.17 -13.98 0.64
C GLU A 86 2.12 -12.62 -0.09
N ALA A 87 0.98 -11.97 -0.05
CA ALA A 87 0.83 -10.61 -0.55
C ALA A 87 0.63 -9.65 0.63
N ASN A 88 1.45 -8.61 0.69
CA ASN A 88 1.40 -7.59 1.74
C ASN A 88 1.25 -6.21 1.13
N ASP A 89 0.52 -5.32 1.80
CA ASP A 89 0.55 -3.90 1.46
C ASP A 89 1.77 -3.21 2.08
N MET A 90 2.29 -2.22 1.37
CA MET A 90 3.32 -1.30 1.89
C MET A 90 2.73 0.08 2.15
N TYR A 91 1.88 0.56 1.25
CA TYR A 91 1.25 1.87 1.33
C TYR A 91 -0.18 1.82 0.79
N LEU A 92 -1.09 2.46 1.50
CA LEU A 92 -2.39 2.87 1.01
C LEU A 92 -2.64 4.30 1.50
N PHE A 93 -2.63 5.24 0.58
CA PHE A 93 -2.91 6.64 0.89
C PHE A 93 -3.81 7.24 -0.19
N VAL A 94 -4.80 8.00 0.24
CA VAL A 94 -5.63 8.86 -0.60
C VAL A 94 -5.71 10.24 0.01
N THR A 95 -5.64 11.26 -0.81
CA THR A 95 -5.77 12.64 -0.34
C THR A 95 -7.19 12.90 0.19
N PRO A 96 -7.39 13.92 1.05
CA PRO A 96 -8.72 14.29 1.52
C PRO A 96 -9.69 14.66 0.39
N SER A 97 -9.18 15.14 -0.76
CA SER A 97 -9.96 15.48 -1.96
C SER A 97 -10.37 14.26 -2.78
N ALA A 98 -9.64 13.14 -2.62
CA ALA A 98 -9.98 11.90 -3.33
C ALA A 98 -11.31 11.31 -2.87
N GLY A 99 -11.97 10.61 -3.76
CA GLY A 99 -13.20 9.91 -3.44
C GLY A 99 -12.98 8.75 -2.46
N ARG A 100 -13.87 8.61 -1.45
CA ARG A 100 -13.82 7.47 -0.50
C ARG A 100 -13.83 6.10 -1.19
N ALA A 101 -14.38 6.04 -2.40
CA ALA A 101 -14.41 4.82 -3.21
C ALA A 101 -13.05 4.42 -3.76
N ASP A 102 -12.07 5.33 -3.84
CA ASP A 102 -10.79 5.04 -4.48
C ASP A 102 -9.93 4.08 -3.67
N ALA A 103 -9.87 4.26 -2.36
CA ALA A 103 -9.19 3.30 -1.48
C ALA A 103 -9.79 1.89 -1.62
N SER A 104 -11.13 1.80 -1.65
CA SER A 104 -11.83 0.54 -1.84
C SER A 104 -11.50 -0.12 -3.19
N LYS A 105 -11.49 0.65 -4.28
CA LYS A 105 -11.18 0.16 -5.62
C LYS A 105 -9.70 -0.24 -5.77
N MET A 106 -8.77 0.47 -5.12
CA MET A 106 -7.37 0.07 -5.11
C MET A 106 -7.18 -1.26 -4.38
N ILE A 107 -7.89 -1.48 -3.26
CA ILE A 107 -7.89 -2.78 -2.57
C ILE A 107 -8.46 -3.88 -3.49
N ASP A 108 -9.53 -3.61 -4.24
CA ASP A 108 -10.06 -4.58 -5.20
C ASP A 108 -9.01 -4.97 -6.25
N GLY A 109 -8.31 -4.00 -6.83
CA GLY A 109 -7.24 -4.26 -7.79
C GLY A 109 -6.06 -5.03 -7.18
N TYR A 110 -5.74 -4.80 -5.91
CA TYR A 110 -4.75 -5.59 -5.18
C TYR A 110 -5.21 -7.04 -4.99
N LEU A 111 -6.46 -7.27 -4.59
CA LEU A 111 -7.02 -8.60 -4.42
C LEU A 111 -7.08 -9.36 -5.75
N GLU A 112 -7.51 -8.72 -6.82
CA GLU A 112 -7.52 -9.32 -8.17
C GLU A 112 -6.11 -9.78 -8.59
N TRP A 113 -5.09 -8.94 -8.34
CA TRP A 113 -3.71 -9.30 -8.65
C TRP A 113 -3.19 -10.47 -7.80
N ALA A 114 -3.47 -10.49 -6.50
CA ALA A 114 -3.05 -11.56 -5.60
C ALA A 114 -3.77 -12.88 -5.93
N ASP A 115 -5.09 -12.83 -6.13
CA ASP A 115 -5.92 -14.02 -6.41
C ASP A 115 -5.65 -14.64 -7.77
N ALA A 116 -5.24 -13.84 -8.77
CA ALA A 116 -4.85 -14.32 -10.08
C ALA A 116 -3.51 -15.07 -10.08
N ASN A 117 -2.72 -14.96 -9.01
CA ASN A 117 -1.41 -15.59 -8.92
C ASN A 117 -1.49 -16.95 -8.19
N PRO A 118 -1.31 -18.09 -8.90
CA PRO A 118 -1.41 -19.43 -8.30
C PRO A 118 -0.31 -19.73 -7.26
N LYS A 119 0.76 -18.91 -7.20
CA LYS A 119 1.84 -19.04 -6.22
C LYS A 119 1.49 -18.40 -4.87
N VAL A 120 0.49 -17.52 -4.83
CA VAL A 120 0.06 -16.84 -3.61
C VAL A 120 -0.85 -17.77 -2.81
N ASP A 121 -0.55 -17.92 -1.52
CA ASP A 121 -1.47 -18.56 -0.60
C ASP A 121 -2.62 -17.59 -0.29
N ARG A 122 -3.85 -17.97 -0.61
CA ARG A 122 -5.03 -17.11 -0.44
C ARG A 122 -5.32 -16.74 1.00
N GLN A 123 -4.81 -17.51 1.97
CA GLN A 123 -4.94 -17.20 3.39
C GLN A 123 -3.89 -16.17 3.87
N ASP A 124 -2.86 -15.96 3.06
CA ASP A 124 -1.76 -15.05 3.34
C ASP A 124 -1.77 -13.79 2.46
N VAL A 125 -2.96 -13.34 2.05
CA VAL A 125 -3.17 -12.01 1.49
C VAL A 125 -3.50 -11.06 2.61
N LYS A 126 -2.65 -10.07 2.86
CA LYS A 126 -2.67 -9.23 4.06
C LYS A 126 -2.83 -7.76 3.70
N LEU A 127 -3.55 -7.05 4.55
CA LEU A 127 -3.60 -5.60 4.59
C LEU A 127 -3.31 -5.16 6.01
N SER A 128 -2.48 -4.13 6.15
CA SER A 128 -2.08 -3.59 7.44
C SER A 128 -2.60 -2.17 7.65
N TYR A 129 -2.84 -1.80 8.89
CA TYR A 129 -2.96 -0.42 9.33
C TYR A 129 -2.51 -0.32 10.78
N THR A 130 -2.02 0.85 11.12
CA THR A 130 -1.61 1.20 12.49
C THR A 130 -2.21 2.55 12.85
N ASP A 131 -1.91 3.04 14.01
CA ASP A 131 -2.22 4.41 14.43
C ASP A 131 -1.28 5.47 13.81
N ALA A 132 -0.45 5.07 12.84
CA ALA A 132 0.47 5.97 12.15
C ALA A 132 -0.25 7.14 11.45
N LEU A 133 -1.42 6.86 10.88
CA LEU A 133 -2.28 7.87 10.24
C LEU A 133 -3.62 8.01 10.97
N PRO A 134 -4.23 9.21 10.96
CA PRO A 134 -5.56 9.39 11.50
C PRO A 134 -6.59 8.54 10.74
N GLY A 135 -7.59 8.03 11.46
CA GLY A 135 -8.68 7.26 10.86
C GLY A 135 -8.50 5.75 10.81
N ALA A 136 -7.57 5.18 11.57
CA ALA A 136 -7.31 3.73 11.67
C ALA A 136 -8.59 2.88 11.81
N ALA A 137 -9.54 3.27 12.68
CA ALA A 137 -10.80 2.55 12.86
C ALA A 137 -11.67 2.52 11.58
N ARG A 138 -11.59 3.56 10.73
CA ARG A 138 -12.29 3.60 9.44
C ARG A 138 -11.68 2.63 8.45
N VAL A 139 -10.35 2.56 8.42
CA VAL A 139 -9.60 1.63 7.57
C VAL A 139 -9.91 0.19 7.98
N GLY A 140 -9.89 -0.13 9.27
CA GLY A 140 -10.27 -1.45 9.76
C GLY A 140 -11.68 -1.88 9.36
N ARG A 141 -12.66 -0.96 9.40
CA ARG A 141 -14.02 -1.25 8.91
C ARG A 141 -14.07 -1.50 7.39
N LEU A 142 -13.24 -0.80 6.62
CA LEU A 142 -13.13 -1.05 5.18
C LEU A 142 -12.56 -2.44 4.92
N TYR A 143 -11.50 -2.83 5.63
CA TYR A 143 -10.91 -4.16 5.49
C TYR A 143 -11.89 -5.27 5.87
N ALA A 144 -12.63 -5.10 6.97
CA ALA A 144 -13.68 -6.06 7.36
C ALA A 144 -14.75 -6.23 6.27
N LYS A 145 -15.18 -5.14 5.61
CA LYS A 145 -16.11 -5.19 4.48
C LYS A 145 -15.55 -5.93 3.26
N LYS A 146 -14.23 -5.98 3.11
CA LYS A 146 -13.52 -6.73 2.06
C LYS A 146 -13.24 -8.19 2.44
N GLY A 147 -13.76 -8.66 3.58
CA GLY A 147 -13.61 -10.04 4.02
C GLY A 147 -12.35 -10.33 4.84
N PHE A 148 -11.58 -9.30 5.20
CA PHE A 148 -10.41 -9.48 6.06
C PHE A 148 -10.82 -9.62 7.53
N ARG A 149 -10.11 -10.48 8.25
CA ARG A 149 -10.18 -10.59 9.71
C ARG A 149 -8.88 -10.10 10.33
N ARG A 150 -8.93 -9.68 11.58
CA ARG A 150 -7.73 -9.36 12.36
C ARG A 150 -6.85 -10.60 12.50
N ALA A 151 -5.57 -10.48 12.15
CA ALA A 151 -4.61 -11.58 12.16
C ALA A 151 -3.52 -11.44 13.25
N GLY A 152 -3.33 -10.24 13.81
CA GLY A 152 -2.30 -10.00 14.82
C GLY A 152 -2.30 -8.56 15.34
N GLU A 153 -1.30 -8.24 16.13
CA GLU A 153 -1.07 -6.93 16.73
C GLU A 153 0.39 -6.51 16.60
N ILE A 154 0.62 -5.20 16.54
CA ILE A 154 1.95 -4.60 16.57
C ILE A 154 2.07 -3.85 17.89
N PHE A 155 3.19 -4.07 18.60
CA PHE A 155 3.52 -3.37 19.83
C PHE A 155 4.69 -2.43 19.56
N GLU A 156 4.57 -1.19 19.98
CA GLU A 156 5.65 -0.20 19.95
C GLU A 156 6.21 0.01 21.34
N ARG A 157 7.51 0.28 21.41
CA ARG A 157 8.11 0.66 22.69
C ARG A 157 7.55 2.00 23.14
N ALA A 158 7.04 2.06 24.37
CA ALA A 158 6.59 3.31 24.97
C ALA A 158 7.75 4.33 25.05
N ALA A 159 7.44 5.61 24.80
CA ALA A 159 8.40 6.68 25.06
C ALA A 159 8.73 6.72 26.56
N GLN A 160 10.01 6.78 26.89
CA GLN A 160 10.51 7.01 28.26
C GLN A 160 10.50 8.49 28.58
#